data_9e5892c23d51837fb11b9066c1877808
#
_entry.id   9e5892c23d51837fb11b9066c1877808
#
_cell.length_a   1.000
_cell.length_b   1.000
_cell.length_c   1.000
_cell.angle_alpha   90.00
_cell.angle_beta   90.00
_cell.angle_gamma   90.00
#
_symmetry.space_group_name_H-M   'P 1'
#
loop_
_entity.id
_entity.type
_entity.pdbx_description
1 polymer ?
#
loop_
_entity_poly.entity_id
_entity_poly.type
_entity_poly.pdbx_seq_one_letter_code
_entity_poly.pdbx_strand_id
1 'polypeptide(L)'
;DDVESRGLGDVYKRQALFYNPDNSQIRQSKGMALYMTKDYKQADSVYTDLLADGDSSFLNLKYAGAARYMSGHALDGVELLEKAYEIDSTDVETVMLYGASLGKTYDRKRAYELFDLAETNMQPKKFLVNMLTTFRGDALERDGRWPEAEKLYYAAWKEDPTQLHFLYKISTQYWDVDPGLFQQEEKLQKTIFSRYTYLTAYMKTDKSQKYLYNYRPFLEAVCEDAFFRNVDEVTMLAPDGKKTKLAVSDLRALVAQLPQMPEDERLRREKMQEHIKKAREKEKELRKSDAKLDTLALSKEEKEKARKMLKDADLE
;
A
#
# COMPACT_ATOMS: atom_id res chain seq x y z
N ASP A 1 17.10 -22.36 -21.05
CA ASP A 1 17.77 -21.45 -22.02
C ASP A 1 17.70 -19.98 -21.59
N ASP A 2 16.62 -19.55 -20.96
CA ASP A 2 16.40 -18.12 -20.63
C ASP A 2 17.18 -17.67 -19.37
N VAL A 3 17.49 -18.55 -18.45
CA VAL A 3 18.23 -18.28 -17.21
C VAL A 3 19.73 -18.24 -17.45
N GLU A 4 20.25 -19.12 -18.31
CA GLU A 4 21.66 -19.14 -18.68
C GLU A 4 22.04 -17.92 -19.53
N SER A 5 21.19 -17.48 -20.45
CA SER A 5 21.43 -16.29 -21.26
C SER A 5 21.44 -14.98 -20.43
N ARG A 6 20.62 -14.90 -19.37
CA ARG A 6 20.63 -13.79 -18.41
C ARG A 6 21.92 -13.76 -17.58
N GLY A 7 22.40 -14.92 -17.13
CA GLY A 7 23.65 -15.03 -16.36
C GLY A 7 24.88 -14.64 -17.18
N LEU A 8 24.94 -15.06 -18.44
CA LEU A 8 26.05 -14.70 -19.34
C LEU A 8 26.08 -13.19 -19.62
N GLY A 9 24.92 -12.57 -19.86
CA GLY A 9 24.81 -11.13 -20.08
C GLY A 9 25.33 -10.32 -18.89
N ASP A 10 25.09 -10.77 -17.67
CA ASP A 10 25.56 -10.12 -16.44
C ASP A 10 27.09 -10.22 -16.25
N VAL A 11 27.66 -11.38 -16.60
CA VAL A 11 29.11 -11.58 -16.55
C VAL A 11 29.84 -10.66 -17.55
N TYR A 12 29.36 -10.58 -18.79
CA TYR A 12 29.93 -9.69 -19.79
C TYR A 12 29.77 -8.20 -19.43
N LYS A 13 28.64 -7.81 -18.85
CA LYS A 13 28.44 -6.44 -18.37
C LYS A 13 29.40 -6.08 -17.23
N ARG A 14 29.62 -7.00 -16.27
CA ARG A 14 30.59 -6.80 -15.19
C ARG A 14 32.02 -6.70 -15.72
N GLN A 15 32.41 -7.52 -16.70
CA GLN A 15 33.71 -7.43 -17.34
C GLN A 15 33.87 -6.11 -18.12
N ALA A 16 32.85 -5.69 -18.86
CA ALA A 16 32.89 -4.42 -19.59
C ALA A 16 33.02 -3.21 -18.64
N LEU A 17 32.36 -3.22 -17.49
CA LEU A 17 32.52 -2.19 -16.45
C LEU A 17 33.90 -2.23 -15.80
N PHE A 18 34.56 -3.39 -15.69
CA PHE A 18 35.92 -3.50 -15.20
C PHE A 18 36.93 -2.82 -16.14
N TYR A 19 36.71 -2.95 -17.45
CA TYR A 19 37.59 -2.31 -18.47
C TYR A 19 37.27 -0.85 -18.75
N ASN A 20 36.00 -0.44 -18.56
CA ASN A 20 35.58 0.96 -18.74
C ASN A 20 34.45 1.30 -17.73
N PRO A 21 34.84 1.60 -16.47
CA PRO A 21 33.89 1.87 -15.41
C PRO A 21 33.05 3.13 -15.64
N ASP A 22 33.54 4.07 -16.43
CA ASP A 22 32.90 5.37 -16.70
C ASP A 22 31.98 5.34 -17.91
N ASN A 23 31.81 4.19 -18.56
CA ASN A 23 30.93 4.08 -19.71
C ASN A 23 29.46 4.21 -19.27
N SER A 24 28.84 5.34 -19.59
CA SER A 24 27.45 5.65 -19.18
C SER A 24 26.43 4.63 -19.70
N GLN A 25 26.59 4.11 -20.93
CA GLN A 25 25.67 3.11 -21.50
C GLN A 25 25.72 1.76 -20.76
N ILE A 26 26.91 1.34 -20.33
CA ILE A 26 27.08 0.10 -19.56
C ILE A 26 26.50 0.29 -18.16
N ARG A 27 26.74 1.43 -17.52
CA ARG A 27 26.16 1.78 -16.21
C ARG A 27 24.64 1.87 -16.29
N GLN A 28 24.08 2.49 -17.34
CA GLN A 28 22.64 2.54 -17.59
C GLN A 28 22.05 1.12 -17.75
N SER A 29 22.71 0.27 -18.52
CA SER A 29 22.28 -1.14 -18.70
C SER A 29 22.32 -1.94 -17.38
N LYS A 30 23.32 -1.67 -16.50
CA LYS A 30 23.40 -2.24 -15.16
C LYS A 30 22.22 -1.75 -14.29
N GLY A 31 21.96 -0.45 -14.28
CA GLY A 31 20.84 0.14 -13.57
C GLY A 31 19.48 -0.49 -13.98
N MET A 32 19.28 -0.66 -15.30
CA MET A 32 18.10 -1.29 -15.84
C MET A 32 17.97 -2.78 -15.42
N ALA A 33 19.06 -3.54 -15.43
CA ALA A 33 19.07 -4.91 -14.96
C ALA A 33 18.70 -5.02 -13.47
N LEU A 34 19.25 -4.12 -12.64
CA LEU A 34 18.93 -4.03 -11.22
C LEU A 34 17.44 -3.68 -10.99
N TYR A 35 16.91 -2.73 -11.77
CA TYR A 35 15.48 -2.38 -11.73
C TYR A 35 14.60 -3.58 -12.10
N MET A 36 14.92 -4.30 -13.17
CA MET A 36 14.19 -5.50 -13.60
C MET A 36 14.26 -6.66 -12.61
N THR A 37 15.36 -6.78 -11.87
CA THR A 37 15.51 -7.76 -10.77
C THR A 37 14.94 -7.28 -9.44
N LYS A 38 14.28 -6.11 -9.43
CA LYS A 38 13.65 -5.46 -8.26
C LYS A 38 14.63 -5.02 -7.16
N ASP A 39 15.92 -4.92 -7.47
CA ASP A 39 16.89 -4.29 -6.59
C ASP A 39 16.88 -2.77 -6.79
N TYR A 40 15.76 -2.17 -6.38
CA TYR A 40 15.47 -0.75 -6.63
C TYR A 40 16.46 0.18 -5.93
N LYS A 41 17.01 -0.22 -4.78
CA LYS A 41 17.99 0.60 -4.05
C LYS A 41 19.31 0.70 -4.79
N GLN A 42 19.81 -0.41 -5.32
CA GLN A 42 21.03 -0.38 -6.13
C GLN A 42 20.78 0.27 -7.49
N ALA A 43 19.61 0.09 -8.09
CA ALA A 43 19.22 0.77 -9.31
C ALA A 43 19.21 2.30 -9.12
N ASP A 44 18.60 2.83 -8.05
CA ASP A 44 18.59 4.25 -7.72
C ASP A 44 20.02 4.81 -7.57
N SER A 45 20.90 4.08 -6.86
CA SER A 45 22.30 4.50 -6.72
C SER A 45 23.00 4.66 -8.08
N VAL A 46 22.85 3.67 -8.97
CA VAL A 46 23.48 3.71 -10.31
C VAL A 46 22.95 4.89 -11.14
N TYR A 47 21.64 5.13 -11.12
CA TYR A 47 21.05 6.24 -11.87
C TYR A 47 21.36 7.60 -11.22
N THR A 48 21.45 7.68 -9.90
CA THR A 48 21.87 8.89 -9.19
C THR A 48 23.31 9.28 -9.59
N ASP A 49 24.22 8.31 -9.69
CA ASP A 49 25.58 8.54 -10.15
C ASP A 49 25.62 9.04 -11.62
N LEU A 50 24.80 8.43 -12.51
CA LEU A 50 24.70 8.88 -13.91
C LEU A 50 24.17 10.32 -14.02
N LEU A 51 23.17 10.67 -13.23
CA LEU A 51 22.61 12.02 -13.17
C LEU A 51 23.64 13.03 -12.62
N ALA A 52 24.44 12.64 -11.61
CA ALA A 52 25.52 13.47 -11.06
C ALA A 52 26.63 13.73 -12.07
N ASP A 53 26.92 12.78 -12.97
CA ASP A 53 27.85 12.94 -14.08
C ASP A 53 27.27 13.80 -15.23
N GLY A 54 26.04 14.29 -15.11
CA GLY A 54 25.39 15.17 -16.09
C GLY A 54 24.57 14.43 -17.15
N ASP A 55 24.44 13.10 -17.11
CA ASP A 55 23.63 12.35 -18.06
C ASP A 55 22.15 12.34 -17.65
N SER A 56 21.47 13.45 -17.94
CA SER A 56 20.03 13.64 -17.70
C SER A 56 19.17 13.12 -18.87
N SER A 57 19.53 12.00 -19.46
CA SER A 57 18.73 11.37 -20.52
C SER A 57 17.39 10.88 -19.99
N PHE A 58 16.40 10.78 -20.89
CA PHE A 58 15.05 10.28 -20.57
C PHE A 58 15.07 8.98 -19.74
N LEU A 59 15.87 8.00 -20.16
CA LEU A 59 15.93 6.70 -19.48
C LEU A 59 16.52 6.81 -18.07
N ASN A 60 17.54 7.66 -17.88
CA ASN A 60 18.14 7.85 -16.57
C ASN A 60 17.17 8.55 -15.61
N LEU A 61 16.48 9.59 -16.06
CA LEU A 61 15.46 10.29 -15.28
C LEU A 61 14.29 9.37 -14.94
N LYS A 62 13.76 8.64 -15.94
CA LYS A 62 12.67 7.69 -15.78
C LYS A 62 12.99 6.62 -14.74
N TYR A 63 14.10 5.90 -14.91
CA TYR A 63 14.43 4.77 -14.04
C TYR A 63 14.93 5.20 -12.66
N ALA A 64 15.58 6.35 -12.52
CA ALA A 64 15.89 6.92 -11.21
C ALA A 64 14.60 7.23 -10.43
N GLY A 65 13.67 7.95 -11.04
CA GLY A 65 12.40 8.26 -10.44
C GLY A 65 11.56 7.03 -10.12
N ALA A 66 11.53 6.07 -11.05
CA ALA A 66 10.86 4.79 -10.87
C ALA A 66 11.45 3.96 -9.71
N ALA A 67 12.77 3.87 -9.62
CA ALA A 67 13.47 3.16 -8.55
C ALA A 67 13.20 3.79 -7.18
N ARG A 68 13.15 5.12 -7.09
CA ARG A 68 12.76 5.85 -5.87
C ARG A 68 11.32 5.57 -5.47
N TYR A 69 10.40 5.62 -6.42
CA TYR A 69 9.00 5.26 -6.14
C TYR A 69 8.89 3.83 -5.59
N MET A 70 9.52 2.86 -6.27
CA MET A 70 9.44 1.43 -5.92
C MET A 70 10.17 1.09 -4.62
N SER A 71 11.19 1.87 -4.22
CA SER A 71 11.88 1.73 -2.93
C SER A 71 11.17 2.43 -1.75
N GLY A 72 10.04 3.09 -2.01
CA GLY A 72 9.25 3.80 -0.99
C GLY A 72 9.59 5.28 -0.83
N HIS A 73 10.50 5.83 -1.64
CA HIS A 73 10.91 7.24 -1.64
C HIS A 73 10.20 8.02 -2.76
N ALA A 74 8.88 7.85 -2.85
CA ALA A 74 8.07 8.39 -3.94
C ALA A 74 8.19 9.92 -4.11
N LEU A 75 8.30 10.67 -3.01
CA LEU A 75 8.44 12.13 -3.04
C LEU A 75 9.73 12.57 -3.72
N ASP A 76 10.83 11.87 -3.46
CA ASP A 76 12.15 12.17 -4.04
C ASP A 76 12.20 11.82 -5.55
N GLY A 77 11.26 11.00 -6.02
CA GLY A 77 11.10 10.63 -7.42
C GLY A 77 10.30 11.61 -8.26
N VAL A 78 9.50 12.50 -7.65
CA VAL A 78 8.55 13.39 -8.36
C VAL A 78 9.27 14.27 -9.38
N GLU A 79 10.30 15.01 -8.98
CA GLU A 79 11.04 15.92 -9.85
C GLU A 79 11.69 15.21 -11.04
N LEU A 80 12.22 14.00 -10.82
CA LEU A 80 12.85 13.20 -11.87
C LEU A 80 11.84 12.70 -12.90
N LEU A 81 10.68 12.24 -12.42
CA LEU A 81 9.59 11.75 -13.28
C LEU A 81 8.92 12.91 -14.02
N GLU A 82 8.86 14.10 -13.42
CA GLU A 82 8.39 15.31 -14.08
C GLU A 82 9.32 15.67 -15.27
N LYS A 83 10.63 15.72 -15.04
CA LYS A 83 11.60 15.97 -16.11
C LYS A 83 11.58 14.90 -17.21
N ALA A 84 11.38 13.61 -16.83
CA ALA A 84 11.20 12.56 -17.82
C ALA A 84 9.91 12.76 -18.63
N TYR A 85 8.80 13.12 -17.98
CA TYR A 85 7.54 13.44 -18.62
C TYR A 85 7.64 14.63 -19.59
N GLU A 86 8.41 15.67 -19.25
CA GLU A 86 8.68 16.82 -20.12
C GLU A 86 9.40 16.41 -21.40
N ILE A 87 10.28 15.39 -21.32
CA ILE A 87 11.01 14.86 -22.50
C ILE A 87 10.08 13.99 -23.34
N ASP A 88 9.32 13.08 -22.72
CA ASP A 88 8.38 12.19 -23.43
C ASP A 88 7.08 11.96 -22.61
N SER A 89 6.08 12.78 -22.92
CA SER A 89 4.75 12.69 -22.31
C SER A 89 3.89 11.54 -22.88
N THR A 90 4.37 10.81 -23.88
CA THR A 90 3.66 9.68 -24.48
C THR A 90 4.08 8.34 -23.87
N ASP A 91 5.21 8.29 -23.14
CA ASP A 91 5.63 7.07 -22.44
C ASP A 91 4.71 6.76 -21.26
N VAL A 92 3.85 5.78 -21.46
CA VAL A 92 2.78 5.41 -20.52
C VAL A 92 3.31 5.11 -19.12
N GLU A 93 4.44 4.42 -19.03
CA GLU A 93 5.02 4.04 -17.74
C GLU A 93 5.51 5.26 -16.96
N THR A 94 6.17 6.20 -17.63
CA THR A 94 6.59 7.47 -17.03
C THR A 94 5.39 8.27 -16.53
N VAL A 95 4.35 8.42 -17.36
CA VAL A 95 3.12 9.13 -16.99
C VAL A 95 2.45 8.50 -15.77
N MET A 96 2.35 7.18 -15.74
CA MET A 96 1.76 6.44 -14.61
C MET A 96 2.56 6.61 -13.32
N LEU A 97 3.89 6.47 -13.39
CA LEU A 97 4.76 6.58 -12.21
C LEU A 97 4.82 8.01 -11.68
N TYR A 98 4.79 9.01 -12.59
CA TYR A 98 4.68 10.41 -12.20
C TYR A 98 3.36 10.66 -11.46
N GLY A 99 2.24 10.24 -12.03
CA GLY A 99 0.93 10.31 -11.37
C GLY A 99 0.90 9.59 -10.03
N ALA A 100 1.49 8.39 -9.94
CA ALA A 100 1.56 7.62 -8.70
C ALA A 100 2.40 8.32 -7.62
N SER A 101 3.53 8.94 -8.01
CA SER A 101 4.36 9.73 -7.10
C SER A 101 3.64 10.97 -6.59
N LEU A 102 2.96 11.71 -7.48
CA LEU A 102 2.11 12.86 -7.12
C LEU A 102 0.93 12.46 -6.23
N GLY A 103 0.33 11.29 -6.45
CA GLY A 103 -0.72 10.75 -5.59
C GLY A 103 -0.27 10.53 -4.12
N LYS A 104 1.03 10.48 -3.86
CA LYS A 104 1.63 10.47 -2.52
C LYS A 104 1.81 11.87 -1.92
N THR A 105 1.62 12.92 -2.72
CA THR A 105 1.69 14.33 -2.31
C THR A 105 0.30 14.92 -2.07
N TYR A 106 0.21 16.24 -1.96
CA TYR A 106 -1.05 16.97 -1.89
C TYR A 106 -1.67 17.29 -3.27
N ASP A 107 -0.91 17.11 -4.36
CA ASP A 107 -1.40 17.39 -5.74
C ASP A 107 -2.05 16.15 -6.38
N ARG A 108 -3.09 15.66 -5.76
CA ARG A 108 -3.85 14.51 -6.24
C ARG A 108 -4.65 14.82 -7.50
N LYS A 109 -5.07 16.08 -7.68
CA LYS A 109 -5.77 16.48 -8.90
C LYS A 109 -4.91 16.21 -10.14
N ARG A 110 -3.66 16.64 -10.11
CA ARG A 110 -2.70 16.40 -11.19
C ARG A 110 -2.42 14.90 -11.38
N ALA A 111 -2.37 14.14 -10.29
CA ALA A 111 -2.21 12.68 -10.37
C ALA A 111 -3.34 12.02 -11.17
N TYR A 112 -4.60 12.41 -10.93
CA TYR A 112 -5.74 11.86 -11.69
C TYR A 112 -5.68 12.25 -13.17
N GLU A 113 -5.34 13.49 -13.51
CA GLU A 113 -5.15 13.93 -14.89
C GLU A 113 -4.10 13.10 -15.62
N LEU A 114 -2.99 12.77 -14.95
CA LEU A 114 -1.94 11.90 -15.50
C LEU A 114 -2.41 10.46 -15.67
N PHE A 115 -3.21 9.93 -14.76
CA PHE A 115 -3.78 8.58 -14.92
C PHE A 115 -4.75 8.52 -16.12
N ASP A 116 -5.54 9.55 -16.35
CA ASP A 116 -6.44 9.63 -17.51
C ASP A 116 -5.65 9.76 -18.82
N LEU A 117 -4.56 10.52 -18.81
CA LEU A 117 -3.62 10.61 -19.93
C LEU A 117 -2.96 9.26 -20.23
N ALA A 118 -2.47 8.55 -19.18
CA ALA A 118 -1.87 7.23 -19.33
C ALA A 118 -2.86 6.24 -19.95
N GLU A 119 -4.11 6.24 -19.51
CA GLU A 119 -5.15 5.39 -20.07
C GLU A 119 -5.43 5.69 -21.54
N THR A 120 -5.45 6.97 -21.92
CA THR A 120 -5.63 7.41 -23.30
C THR A 120 -4.49 6.95 -24.20
N ASN A 121 -3.25 6.97 -23.70
CA ASN A 121 -2.04 6.60 -24.46
C ASN A 121 -1.75 5.09 -24.43
N MET A 122 -2.47 4.32 -23.60
CA MET A 122 -2.15 2.92 -23.34
C MET A 122 -2.54 2.03 -24.51
N GLN A 123 -1.57 1.38 -25.14
CA GLN A 123 -1.83 0.14 -25.83
C GLN A 123 -1.99 -0.98 -24.79
N PRO A 124 -3.01 -1.84 -24.87
CA PRO A 124 -3.42 -2.69 -23.75
C PRO A 124 -2.41 -3.80 -23.43
N LYS A 125 -1.34 -3.45 -22.73
CA LYS A 125 -0.54 -4.45 -22.00
C LYS A 125 -1.23 -4.68 -20.66
N LYS A 126 -1.77 -5.85 -20.45
CA LYS A 126 -2.52 -6.25 -19.23
C LYS A 126 -1.80 -5.87 -17.92
N PHE A 127 -0.48 -6.01 -17.88
CA PHE A 127 0.34 -5.61 -16.75
C PHE A 127 0.22 -4.11 -16.45
N LEU A 128 0.30 -3.25 -17.46
CA LEU A 128 0.18 -1.80 -17.29
C LEU A 128 -1.22 -1.38 -16.84
N VAL A 129 -2.26 -2.04 -17.37
CA VAL A 129 -3.65 -1.82 -16.95
C VAL A 129 -3.81 -2.14 -15.45
N ASN A 130 -3.31 -3.29 -14.99
CA ASN A 130 -3.36 -3.68 -13.59
C ASN A 130 -2.59 -2.71 -12.69
N MET A 131 -1.42 -2.24 -13.13
CA MET A 131 -0.61 -1.27 -12.40
C MET A 131 -1.33 0.08 -12.31
N LEU A 132 -1.91 0.56 -13.41
CA LEU A 132 -2.70 1.79 -13.41
C LEU A 132 -3.92 1.69 -12.48
N THR A 133 -4.64 0.58 -12.53
CA THR A 133 -5.77 0.30 -11.64
C THR A 133 -5.36 0.37 -10.17
N THR A 134 -4.20 -0.21 -9.82
CA THR A 134 -3.65 -0.15 -8.46
C THR A 134 -3.37 1.29 -8.05
N PHE A 135 -2.71 2.07 -8.88
CA PHE A 135 -2.37 3.47 -8.59
C PHE A 135 -3.61 4.36 -8.43
N ARG A 136 -4.61 4.20 -9.30
CA ARG A 136 -5.89 4.88 -9.18
C ARG A 136 -6.61 4.54 -7.87
N GLY A 137 -6.67 3.26 -7.55
CA GLY A 137 -7.29 2.80 -6.32
C GLY A 137 -6.58 3.36 -5.08
N ASP A 138 -5.24 3.32 -5.05
CA ASP A 138 -4.44 3.88 -3.95
C ASP A 138 -4.64 5.41 -3.80
N ALA A 139 -4.82 6.13 -4.90
CA ALA A 139 -5.11 7.55 -4.87
C ALA A 139 -6.53 7.82 -4.32
N LEU A 140 -7.53 7.03 -4.74
CA LEU A 140 -8.89 7.10 -4.21
C LEU A 140 -8.93 6.79 -2.70
N GLU A 141 -8.22 5.77 -2.24
CA GLU A 141 -8.09 5.43 -0.82
C GLU A 141 -7.55 6.62 0.00
N ARG A 142 -6.52 7.30 -0.50
CA ARG A 142 -5.92 8.46 0.17
C ARG A 142 -6.84 9.67 0.20
N ASP A 143 -7.69 9.84 -0.81
CA ASP A 143 -8.73 10.86 -0.83
C ASP A 143 -9.94 10.53 0.06
N GLY A 144 -9.96 9.35 0.69
CA GLY A 144 -11.10 8.87 1.47
C GLY A 144 -12.28 8.40 0.61
N ARG A 145 -12.10 8.25 -0.70
CA ARG A 145 -13.12 7.79 -1.65
C ARG A 145 -13.14 6.25 -1.73
N TRP A 146 -13.20 5.62 -0.57
CA TRP A 146 -13.15 4.17 -0.39
C TRP A 146 -14.15 3.37 -1.24
N PRO A 147 -15.45 3.79 -1.36
CA PRO A 147 -16.42 3.05 -2.16
C PRO A 147 -16.08 3.01 -3.65
N GLU A 148 -15.39 4.02 -4.17
CA GLU A 148 -14.96 4.06 -5.56
C GLU A 148 -13.73 3.18 -5.79
N ALA A 149 -12.79 3.19 -4.85
CA ALA A 149 -11.65 2.28 -4.88
C ALA A 149 -12.09 0.80 -4.85
N GLU A 150 -13.05 0.45 -3.98
CA GLU A 150 -13.64 -0.91 -3.92
C GLU A 150 -14.20 -1.36 -5.26
N LYS A 151 -15.02 -0.50 -5.89
CA LYS A 151 -15.63 -0.81 -7.19
C LYS A 151 -14.57 -1.02 -8.27
N LEU A 152 -13.55 -0.16 -8.28
CA LEU A 152 -12.45 -0.22 -9.24
C LEU A 152 -11.66 -1.55 -9.10
N TYR A 153 -11.23 -1.89 -7.89
CA TYR A 153 -10.51 -3.13 -7.63
C TYR A 153 -11.36 -4.37 -7.92
N TYR A 154 -12.64 -4.33 -7.55
CA TYR A 154 -13.54 -5.44 -7.79
C TYR A 154 -13.79 -5.69 -9.27
N ALA A 155 -13.98 -4.63 -10.07
CA ALA A 155 -14.12 -4.73 -11.51
C ALA A 155 -12.87 -5.35 -12.15
N ALA A 156 -11.68 -4.87 -11.78
CA ALA A 156 -10.43 -5.40 -12.27
C ALA A 156 -10.20 -6.88 -11.89
N TRP A 157 -10.57 -7.27 -10.67
CA TRP A 157 -10.52 -8.69 -10.28
C TRP A 157 -11.51 -9.54 -11.07
N LYS A 158 -12.71 -9.04 -11.37
CA LYS A 158 -13.69 -9.78 -12.20
C LYS A 158 -13.20 -10.03 -13.62
N GLU A 159 -12.43 -9.10 -14.18
CA GLU A 159 -11.78 -9.28 -15.49
C GLU A 159 -10.63 -10.29 -15.44
N ASP A 160 -9.86 -10.30 -14.35
CA ASP A 160 -8.77 -11.24 -14.13
C ASP A 160 -8.76 -11.79 -12.71
N PRO A 161 -9.49 -12.90 -12.45
CA PRO A 161 -9.56 -13.50 -11.13
C PRO A 161 -8.22 -14.03 -10.58
N THR A 162 -7.17 -14.11 -11.39
CA THR A 162 -5.83 -14.50 -10.93
C THR A 162 -5.13 -13.37 -10.18
N GLN A 163 -5.59 -12.12 -10.31
CA GLN A 163 -5.03 -10.93 -9.68
C GLN A 163 -5.57 -10.76 -8.24
N LEU A 164 -5.19 -11.66 -7.37
CA LEU A 164 -5.67 -11.70 -5.97
C LEU A 164 -5.31 -10.45 -5.16
N HIS A 165 -4.32 -9.65 -5.59
CA HIS A 165 -3.97 -8.42 -4.90
C HIS A 165 -5.10 -7.39 -4.87
N PHE A 166 -5.98 -7.37 -5.88
CA PHE A 166 -7.17 -6.51 -5.86
C PHE A 166 -8.16 -6.92 -4.77
N LEU A 167 -8.40 -8.23 -4.61
CA LEU A 167 -9.21 -8.72 -3.48
C LEU A 167 -8.55 -8.45 -2.12
N TYR A 168 -7.23 -8.58 -2.05
CA TYR A 168 -6.48 -8.22 -0.84
C TYR A 168 -6.71 -6.76 -0.47
N LYS A 169 -6.60 -5.84 -1.44
CA LYS A 169 -6.87 -4.41 -1.24
C LYS A 169 -8.26 -4.18 -0.65
N ILE A 170 -9.29 -4.77 -1.23
CA ILE A 170 -10.67 -4.65 -0.72
C ILE A 170 -10.79 -5.26 0.69
N SER A 171 -10.16 -6.41 0.94
CA SER A 171 -10.26 -7.11 2.23
C SER A 171 -9.60 -6.37 3.40
N THR A 172 -8.67 -5.45 3.11
CA THR A 172 -7.93 -4.67 4.11
C THR A 172 -8.49 -3.27 4.35
N GLN A 173 -9.44 -2.80 3.56
CA GLN A 173 -10.02 -1.46 3.70
C GLN A 173 -10.70 -1.20 5.07
N TYR A 174 -11.31 -2.23 5.65
CA TYR A 174 -11.98 -2.18 6.95
C TYR A 174 -11.22 -3.01 7.99
N TRP A 175 -9.90 -2.81 8.04
CA TRP A 175 -9.02 -3.62 8.90
C TRP A 175 -9.29 -3.41 10.39
N ASP A 176 -9.61 -2.19 10.81
CA ASP A 176 -9.98 -1.91 12.17
C ASP A 176 -11.38 -2.47 12.43
N VAL A 177 -11.43 -3.52 13.26
CA VAL A 177 -12.69 -4.04 13.78
C VAL A 177 -13.18 -3.02 14.79
N ASP A 178 -13.85 -1.98 14.29
CA ASP A 178 -14.63 -1.06 15.12
C ASP A 178 -15.67 -1.87 15.89
N PRO A 179 -15.72 -1.78 17.22
CA PRO A 179 -16.77 -2.45 18.00
C PRO A 179 -18.19 -2.17 17.51
N GLY A 180 -18.42 -1.03 16.85
CA GLY A 180 -19.68 -0.67 16.20
C GLY A 180 -19.92 -1.31 14.84
N LEU A 181 -18.99 -2.10 14.29
CA LEU A 181 -19.13 -2.68 12.95
C LEU A 181 -20.37 -3.57 12.83
N PHE A 182 -20.68 -4.37 13.87
CA PHE A 182 -21.85 -5.24 13.89
C PHE A 182 -23.18 -4.48 13.94
N GLN A 183 -23.17 -3.18 14.24
CA GLN A 183 -24.32 -2.28 14.19
C GLN A 183 -24.46 -1.59 12.81
N GLN A 184 -23.44 -1.66 11.96
CA GLN A 184 -23.40 -1.08 10.62
C GLN A 184 -23.60 -2.16 9.57
N GLU A 185 -24.85 -2.56 9.34
CA GLU A 185 -25.22 -3.73 8.53
C GLU A 185 -24.55 -3.75 7.15
N GLU A 186 -24.60 -2.64 6.41
CA GLU A 186 -24.01 -2.57 5.06
C GLU A 186 -22.48 -2.77 5.08
N LYS A 187 -21.80 -2.12 6.02
CA LYS A 187 -20.34 -2.23 6.17
C LYS A 187 -19.93 -3.63 6.61
N LEU A 188 -20.72 -4.25 7.52
CA LEU A 188 -20.51 -5.63 7.94
C LEU A 188 -20.64 -6.59 6.75
N GLN A 189 -21.71 -6.49 5.96
CA GLN A 189 -21.94 -7.32 4.78
C GLN A 189 -20.82 -7.18 3.74
N LYS A 190 -20.31 -5.98 3.49
CA LYS A 190 -19.14 -5.72 2.62
C LYS A 190 -17.87 -6.34 3.17
N THR A 191 -17.64 -6.22 4.48
CA THR A 191 -16.46 -6.78 5.14
C THR A 191 -16.48 -8.31 5.10
N ILE A 192 -17.62 -8.95 5.33
CA ILE A 192 -17.77 -10.41 5.20
C ILE A 192 -17.47 -10.82 3.75
N PHE A 193 -18.06 -10.13 2.76
CA PHE A 193 -17.85 -10.44 1.34
C PHE A 193 -16.36 -10.38 0.97
N SER A 194 -15.70 -9.27 1.26
CA SER A 194 -14.33 -9.03 0.84
C SER A 194 -13.36 -10.03 1.45
N ARG A 195 -13.48 -10.30 2.75
CA ARG A 195 -12.60 -11.23 3.45
C ARG A 195 -12.85 -12.68 3.07
N TYR A 196 -14.11 -13.10 3.02
CA TYR A 196 -14.46 -14.45 2.60
C TYR A 196 -14.01 -14.74 1.17
N THR A 197 -14.28 -13.83 0.23
CA THR A 197 -13.90 -13.98 -1.19
C THR A 197 -12.39 -14.01 -1.37
N TYR A 198 -11.65 -13.12 -0.69
CA TYR A 198 -10.20 -13.13 -0.74
C TYR A 198 -9.62 -14.43 -0.20
N LEU A 199 -10.03 -14.85 0.99
CA LEU A 199 -9.52 -16.05 1.64
C LEU A 199 -9.80 -17.31 0.82
N THR A 200 -11.02 -17.50 0.34
CA THR A 200 -11.39 -18.67 -0.46
C THR A 200 -10.64 -18.73 -1.80
N ALA A 201 -10.33 -17.59 -2.39
CA ALA A 201 -9.50 -17.51 -3.59
C ALA A 201 -8.02 -17.75 -3.29
N TYR A 202 -7.49 -17.16 -2.21
CA TYR A 202 -6.08 -17.26 -1.84
C TYR A 202 -5.71 -18.68 -1.37
N MET A 203 -6.56 -19.35 -0.62
CA MET A 203 -6.31 -20.72 -0.12
C MET A 203 -6.25 -21.77 -1.23
N LYS A 204 -6.73 -21.46 -2.43
CA LYS A 204 -6.56 -22.29 -3.63
C LYS A 204 -5.20 -22.14 -4.29
N THR A 205 -4.35 -21.26 -3.80
CA THR A 205 -3.00 -21.04 -4.33
C THR A 205 -1.97 -21.79 -3.50
N ASP A 206 -0.80 -22.12 -4.11
CA ASP A 206 0.33 -22.75 -3.41
C ASP A 206 1.15 -21.75 -2.57
N LYS A 207 0.63 -20.55 -2.36
CA LYS A 207 1.32 -19.50 -1.59
C LYS A 207 1.24 -19.76 -0.09
N SER A 208 2.23 -19.27 0.64
CA SER A 208 2.25 -19.36 2.11
C SER A 208 1.03 -18.73 2.75
N GLN A 209 0.35 -19.47 3.61
CA GLN A 209 -0.84 -19.02 4.34
C GLN A 209 -0.51 -18.40 5.71
N LYS A 210 0.80 -18.22 6.00
CA LYS A 210 1.32 -17.85 7.33
C LYS A 210 0.62 -16.63 7.96
N TYR A 211 0.24 -15.65 7.17
CA TYR A 211 -0.36 -14.40 7.69
C TYR A 211 -1.89 -14.37 7.68
N LEU A 212 -2.55 -15.45 7.26
CA LEU A 212 -4.02 -15.50 7.20
C LEU A 212 -4.67 -15.53 8.59
N TYR A 213 -3.94 -15.82 9.66
CA TYR A 213 -4.44 -15.72 11.04
C TYR A 213 -5.01 -14.33 11.38
N ASN A 214 -4.62 -13.28 10.65
CA ASN A 214 -5.13 -11.92 10.86
C ASN A 214 -6.64 -11.80 10.58
N TYR A 215 -7.17 -12.63 9.70
CA TYR A 215 -8.60 -12.61 9.34
C TYR A 215 -9.48 -13.39 10.31
N ARG A 216 -8.87 -14.32 11.05
CA ARG A 216 -9.57 -15.27 11.91
C ARG A 216 -10.46 -14.60 12.97
N PRO A 217 -10.00 -13.61 13.77
CA PRO A 217 -10.80 -13.03 14.85
C PRO A 217 -12.11 -12.40 14.36
N PHE A 218 -12.08 -11.75 13.20
CA PHE A 218 -13.29 -11.16 12.63
C PHE A 218 -14.29 -12.22 12.19
N LEU A 219 -13.83 -13.27 11.51
CA LEU A 219 -14.71 -14.31 11.01
C LEU A 219 -15.29 -15.17 12.16
N GLU A 220 -14.53 -15.38 13.23
CA GLU A 220 -15.02 -16.00 14.47
C GLU A 220 -16.13 -15.16 15.09
N ALA A 221 -15.92 -13.83 15.21
CA ALA A 221 -16.94 -12.93 15.74
C ALA A 221 -18.23 -12.93 14.89
N VAL A 222 -18.12 -13.02 13.56
CA VAL A 222 -19.31 -13.18 12.67
C VAL A 222 -20.02 -14.49 12.94
N CYS A 223 -19.29 -15.59 13.14
CA CYS A 223 -19.88 -16.88 13.49
C CYS A 223 -20.58 -16.87 14.85
N GLU A 224 -20.01 -16.16 15.83
CA GLU A 224 -20.59 -15.97 17.16
C GLU A 224 -21.87 -15.12 17.11
N ASP A 225 -21.84 -13.97 16.40
CA ASP A 225 -23.02 -13.12 16.21
C ASP A 225 -24.15 -13.88 15.54
N ALA A 226 -23.85 -14.66 14.48
CA ALA A 226 -24.83 -15.50 13.82
C ALA A 226 -25.46 -16.56 14.78
N PHE A 227 -24.62 -17.14 15.64
CA PHE A 227 -25.08 -18.09 16.66
C PHE A 227 -26.03 -17.42 17.68
N PHE A 228 -25.65 -16.25 18.21
CA PHE A 228 -26.51 -15.52 19.17
C PHE A 228 -27.81 -15.04 18.54
N ARG A 229 -27.82 -14.72 17.26
CA ARG A 229 -29.00 -14.31 16.50
C ARG A 229 -29.82 -15.50 15.98
N ASN A 230 -29.36 -16.72 16.19
CA ASN A 230 -29.95 -17.95 15.70
C ASN A 230 -30.23 -17.93 14.18
N VAL A 231 -29.22 -17.55 13.39
CA VAL A 231 -29.29 -17.53 11.93
C VAL A 231 -28.29 -18.50 11.32
N ASP A 232 -28.70 -19.21 10.27
CA ASP A 232 -27.86 -20.19 9.57
C ASP A 232 -27.13 -19.59 8.35
N GLU A 233 -27.50 -18.38 7.96
CA GLU A 233 -26.94 -17.68 6.82
C GLU A 233 -26.63 -16.24 7.17
N VAL A 234 -25.51 -15.73 6.66
CA VAL A 234 -25.14 -14.30 6.68
C VAL A 234 -25.21 -13.70 5.28
N THR A 235 -25.56 -12.44 5.18
CA THR A 235 -25.60 -11.74 3.90
C THR A 235 -24.25 -11.14 3.61
N MET A 236 -23.78 -11.32 2.37
CA MET A 236 -22.59 -10.67 1.81
C MET A 236 -23.02 -9.64 0.78
N LEU A 237 -22.36 -8.48 0.76
CA LEU A 237 -22.58 -7.39 -0.20
C LEU A 237 -21.31 -7.14 -1.00
N ALA A 238 -21.36 -7.44 -2.29
CA ALA A 238 -20.27 -7.14 -3.20
C ALA A 238 -20.17 -5.64 -3.55
N PRO A 239 -19.01 -5.12 -3.97
CA PRO A 239 -18.84 -3.72 -4.36
C PRO A 239 -19.72 -3.25 -5.53
N ASP A 240 -20.20 -4.18 -6.37
CA ASP A 240 -21.17 -3.91 -7.43
C ASP A 240 -22.63 -3.84 -6.94
N GLY A 241 -22.85 -3.98 -5.65
CA GLY A 241 -24.17 -3.95 -5.02
C GLY A 241 -24.89 -5.30 -4.98
N LYS A 242 -24.30 -6.37 -5.52
CA LYS A 242 -24.91 -7.70 -5.50
C LYS A 242 -24.89 -8.29 -4.09
N LYS A 243 -26.05 -8.67 -3.59
CA LYS A 243 -26.19 -9.40 -2.33
C LYS A 243 -26.20 -10.91 -2.58
N THR A 244 -25.46 -11.65 -1.76
CA THR A 244 -25.43 -13.10 -1.76
C THR A 244 -25.51 -13.61 -0.32
N LYS A 245 -26.02 -14.80 -0.14
CA LYS A 245 -26.07 -15.47 1.15
C LYS A 245 -24.92 -16.45 1.29
N LEU A 246 -24.33 -16.50 2.47
CA LEU A 246 -23.28 -17.42 2.86
C LEU A 246 -23.77 -18.25 4.05
N ALA A 247 -23.71 -19.57 3.93
CA ALA A 247 -24.02 -20.44 5.04
C ALA A 247 -22.98 -20.27 6.17
N VAL A 248 -23.45 -20.20 7.40
CA VAL A 248 -22.56 -20.09 8.59
C VAL A 248 -21.69 -21.34 8.73
N SER A 249 -22.16 -22.50 8.27
CA SER A 249 -21.39 -23.75 8.20
C SER A 249 -20.14 -23.59 7.31
N ASP A 250 -20.27 -22.96 6.14
CA ASP A 250 -19.15 -22.74 5.21
C ASP A 250 -18.15 -21.74 5.80
N LEU A 251 -18.66 -20.70 6.46
CA LEU A 251 -17.81 -19.73 7.16
C LEU A 251 -17.01 -20.39 8.29
N ARG A 252 -17.64 -21.24 9.11
CA ARG A 252 -16.97 -22.03 10.15
C ARG A 252 -15.92 -22.98 9.57
N ALA A 253 -16.24 -23.65 8.46
CA ALA A 253 -15.30 -24.51 7.77
C ALA A 253 -14.07 -23.75 7.27
N LEU A 254 -14.26 -22.54 6.77
CA LEU A 254 -13.14 -21.65 6.41
C LEU A 254 -12.31 -21.25 7.63
N VAL A 255 -12.94 -20.81 8.71
CA VAL A 255 -12.27 -20.41 9.96
C VAL A 255 -11.43 -21.56 10.52
N ALA A 256 -11.93 -22.80 10.48
CA ALA A 256 -11.20 -23.98 10.95
C ALA A 256 -9.89 -24.22 10.17
N GLN A 257 -9.82 -23.82 8.91
CA GLN A 257 -8.64 -23.96 8.05
C GLN A 257 -7.62 -22.83 8.25
N LEU A 258 -8.02 -21.69 8.85
CA LEU A 258 -7.12 -20.57 9.04
C LEU A 258 -6.10 -20.87 10.16
N PRO A 259 -4.81 -20.48 9.97
CA PRO A 259 -3.80 -20.66 10.98
C PRO A 259 -4.14 -19.89 12.27
N GLN A 260 -3.64 -20.38 13.39
CA GLN A 260 -3.66 -19.64 14.65
C GLN A 260 -2.58 -18.56 14.63
N MET A 261 -2.83 -17.44 15.34
CA MET A 261 -1.79 -16.43 15.52
C MET A 261 -0.62 -17.03 16.33
N PRO A 262 0.63 -16.92 15.83
CA PRO A 262 1.79 -17.33 16.58
C PRO A 262 1.88 -16.62 17.94
N GLU A 263 2.37 -17.31 18.96
CA GLU A 263 2.40 -16.77 20.33
C GLU A 263 3.35 -15.57 20.46
N ASP A 264 4.48 -15.62 19.78
CA ASP A 264 5.42 -14.51 19.71
C ASP A 264 4.80 -13.24 19.09
N GLU A 265 3.98 -13.39 18.04
CA GLU A 265 3.27 -12.27 17.44
C GLU A 265 2.14 -11.75 18.34
N ARG A 266 1.43 -12.63 19.04
CA ARG A 266 0.42 -12.25 20.03
C ARG A 266 1.03 -11.40 21.15
N LEU A 267 2.11 -11.87 21.75
CA LEU A 267 2.84 -11.15 22.80
C LEU A 267 3.38 -9.81 22.32
N ARG A 268 3.87 -9.75 21.08
CA ARG A 268 4.33 -8.50 20.46
C ARG A 268 3.21 -7.49 20.33
N ARG A 269 2.02 -7.93 19.89
CA ARG A 269 0.85 -7.06 19.75
C ARG A 269 0.32 -6.59 21.09
N GLU A 270 0.26 -7.45 22.09
CA GLU A 270 -0.13 -7.10 23.45
C GLU A 270 0.78 -5.98 24.03
N LYS A 271 2.10 -6.14 23.88
CA LYS A 271 3.08 -5.10 24.28
C LYS A 271 2.85 -3.80 23.50
N MET A 272 2.62 -3.88 22.19
CA MET A 272 2.36 -2.68 21.37
C MET A 272 1.08 -1.97 21.82
N GLN A 273 0.00 -2.71 22.08
CA GLN A 273 -1.27 -2.14 22.57
C GLN A 273 -1.09 -1.48 23.94
N GLU A 274 -0.32 -2.09 24.81
CA GLU A 274 0.00 -1.49 26.11
C GLU A 274 0.78 -0.18 25.97
N HIS A 275 1.78 -0.13 25.07
CA HIS A 275 2.49 1.10 24.75
C HIS A 275 1.58 2.18 24.18
N ILE A 276 0.69 1.83 23.24
CA ILE A 276 -0.28 2.77 22.67
C ILE A 276 -1.25 3.27 23.75
N LYS A 277 -1.71 2.39 24.64
CA LYS A 277 -2.59 2.77 25.75
C LYS A 277 -1.90 3.77 26.68
N LYS A 278 -0.68 3.48 27.10
CA LYS A 278 0.15 4.40 27.94
C LYS A 278 0.37 5.75 27.25
N ALA A 279 0.70 5.74 25.94
CA ALA A 279 0.88 6.96 25.17
C ALA A 279 -0.40 7.81 25.09
N ARG A 280 -1.57 7.17 24.88
CA ARG A 280 -2.88 7.85 24.87
C ARG A 280 -3.27 8.40 26.25
N GLU A 281 -2.96 7.69 27.31
CA GLU A 281 -3.19 8.16 28.69
C GLU A 281 -2.31 9.40 28.97
N LYS A 282 -1.03 9.33 28.62
CA LYS A 282 -0.09 10.45 28.73
C LYS A 282 -0.53 11.66 27.90
N GLU A 283 -0.99 11.46 26.67
CA GLU A 283 -1.55 12.54 25.84
C GLU A 283 -2.79 13.18 26.47
N LYS A 284 -3.68 12.38 27.05
CA LYS A 284 -4.86 12.90 27.78
C LYS A 284 -4.48 13.75 29.00
N GLU A 285 -3.46 13.34 29.74
CA GLU A 285 -2.93 14.10 30.88
C GLU A 285 -2.31 15.42 30.44
N LEU A 286 -1.50 15.40 29.36
CA LEU A 286 -0.93 16.60 28.77
C LEU A 286 -2.03 17.58 28.30
N ARG A 287 -3.06 17.10 27.61
CA ARG A 287 -4.19 17.95 27.19
C ARG A 287 -4.95 18.56 28.38
N LYS A 288 -5.10 17.80 29.50
CA LYS A 288 -5.71 18.32 30.72
C LYS A 288 -4.83 19.39 31.38
N SER A 289 -3.51 19.22 31.36
CA SER A 289 -2.54 20.19 31.90
C SER A 289 -2.50 21.45 31.03
N ASP A 290 -2.53 21.34 29.72
CA ASP A 290 -2.64 22.46 28.78
C ASP A 290 -3.94 23.24 28.98
N ALA A 291 -5.08 22.55 29.12
CA ALA A 291 -6.36 23.20 29.40
C ALA A 291 -6.38 23.94 30.74
N LYS A 292 -5.70 23.41 31.77
CA LYS A 292 -5.51 24.11 33.05
C LYS A 292 -4.64 25.36 32.90
N LEU A 293 -3.55 25.27 32.13
CA LEU A 293 -2.67 26.40 31.82
C LEU A 293 -3.41 27.54 31.11
N ASP A 294 -4.33 27.19 30.20
CA ASP A 294 -5.14 28.17 29.48
C ASP A 294 -6.13 28.93 30.38
N THR A 295 -6.55 28.32 31.51
CA THR A 295 -7.42 28.97 32.48
C THR A 295 -6.67 29.86 33.45
N LEU A 296 -5.34 29.79 33.51
CA LEU A 296 -4.53 30.65 34.38
C LEU A 296 -4.36 32.05 33.76
N ALA A 297 -4.37 33.08 34.63
CA ALA A 297 -4.16 34.47 34.24
C ALA A 297 -2.68 34.77 33.94
N LEU A 298 -2.06 34.00 33.09
CA LEU A 298 -0.67 34.11 32.65
C LEU A 298 -0.59 34.75 31.25
N SER A 299 0.51 35.46 31.00
CA SER A 299 0.80 36.00 29.66
C SER A 299 1.05 34.89 28.63
N LYS A 300 0.97 35.21 27.36
CA LYS A 300 1.23 34.23 26.26
C LYS A 300 2.63 33.60 26.35
N GLU A 301 3.65 34.41 26.69
CA GLU A 301 5.03 33.95 26.82
C GLU A 301 5.23 33.00 28.03
N GLU A 302 4.56 33.28 29.14
CA GLU A 302 4.61 32.40 30.34
C GLU A 302 3.90 31.06 30.07
N LYS A 303 2.77 31.07 29.36
CA LYS A 303 2.07 29.85 28.95
C LYS A 303 2.91 29.00 27.99
N GLU A 304 3.61 29.62 27.06
CA GLU A 304 4.48 28.93 26.11
C GLU A 304 5.72 28.32 26.78
N LYS A 305 6.32 29.04 27.74
CA LYS A 305 7.41 28.55 28.59
C LYS A 305 6.98 27.35 29.44
N ALA A 306 5.81 27.41 30.05
CA ALA A 306 5.26 26.35 30.89
C ALA A 306 4.92 25.10 30.04
N ARG A 307 4.39 25.25 28.80
CA ARG A 307 4.16 24.16 27.83
C ARG A 307 5.46 23.48 27.41
N LYS A 308 6.52 24.26 27.21
CA LYS A 308 7.84 23.74 26.89
C LYS A 308 8.42 22.92 28.03
N MET A 309 8.34 23.44 29.25
CA MET A 309 8.79 22.71 30.45
C MET A 309 8.02 21.41 30.69
N LEU A 310 6.71 21.39 30.46
CA LEU A 310 5.89 20.18 30.57
C LEU A 310 6.27 19.12 29.51
N LYS A 311 6.62 19.54 28.29
CA LYS A 311 7.10 18.64 27.25
C LYS A 311 8.50 18.09 27.52
N ASP A 312 9.39 18.94 28.05
CA ASP A 312 10.77 18.56 28.36
C ASP A 312 10.84 17.61 29.58
N ALA A 313 9.97 17.79 30.58
CA ALA A 313 9.87 16.92 31.76
C ALA A 313 9.30 15.51 31.42
N ASP A 314 8.72 15.33 30.25
CA ASP A 314 8.18 14.06 29.79
C ASP A 314 9.15 13.27 28.88
N LEU A 315 10.32 13.83 28.56
CA LEU A 315 11.39 13.23 27.78
C LEU A 315 12.51 12.60 28.63
N GLU A 316 12.49 12.81 29.95
CA GLU A 316 13.31 12.11 30.94
C GLU A 316 12.55 10.91 31.57
#